data_162734ca92713f8957f100e1c81a51d7
#
_entry.id   162734ca92713f8957f100e1c81a51d7
#
_cell.length_a   1.000
_cell.length_b   1.000
_cell.length_c   1.000
_cell.angle_alpha   90.00
_cell.angle_beta   90.00
_cell.angle_gamma   90.00
#
_symmetry.space_group_name_H-M   'P 1'
#
loop_
_entity.id
_entity.type
_entity.pdbx_description
1 polymer ?
#
loop_
_entity_poly.entity_id
_entity_poly.type
_entity_poly.pdbx_seq_one_letter_code
_entity_poly.pdbx_strand_id
1 'polypeptide(L)'
;DMHEPSGDFERLALAIEKQWNIQGLKADLAIMRRLQPVLRKGDWKVTVAVYQSHDGATPRILDLWPGFYEGSIYGLAIDLGSTTIAAHLCDLRDGSILASSGLMNPQIRFGEDLMSRVSYAMMNPGGDVEMTKAVRNALNYLADVIATEGGIDASSIYEMVFVCNPVMHHLLLGIDPVELGQAPFALATSGAVHITARDLEVTSVNVAAQVYILPCIAGHVGADCAAVALAEEPNKSKDLVLIVDVGTNAEILLGNESRVLACSSPTGPAFEGAQISSGQRAAPGAIERVEIDPITKEPRFRVIGRDAWSDDPNFAELIKDTGVTGICGSGIIEAVAELRMSGLLDAGGLMGSAEQTGTNRMIPQGRTHSYMLYDGTTQGGPLIMVTQGDIRAIQLAKSALYAGARLLMDEMGVDHVDRVVLAGAFGAHISPKHAMVLGMIPDAPLDKVFSAGNAAGTGARIALCSKSARAEIEATVGLIHKVETAIEPRFQEHFVNANAIPHFTDPFLLLRAIAPLPNVSFNTQSGGGEGGRRRKR
;
A
#
# COMPACT_ATOMS: atom_id res chain seq x y z
N ASP A 1 10.60 30.29 47.26
CA ASP A 1 11.12 30.20 48.64
C ASP A 1 12.53 30.73 48.64
N MET A 2 12.82 31.70 49.51
CA MET A 2 14.17 32.28 49.63
C MET A 2 15.19 31.30 50.23
N HIS A 3 14.73 30.20 50.79
CA HIS A 3 15.59 29.15 51.39
C HIS A 3 15.92 28.01 50.40
N GLU A 4 15.22 27.96 49.24
CA GLU A 4 15.49 26.98 48.17
C GLU A 4 15.62 27.71 46.81
N PRO A 5 16.81 28.16 46.44
CA PRO A 5 17.04 28.99 45.27
C PRO A 5 17.09 28.20 43.94
N SER A 6 16.35 27.10 43.84
CA SER A 6 16.24 26.33 42.60
C SER A 6 15.32 27.02 41.61
N GLY A 7 15.61 26.91 40.30
CA GLY A 7 14.75 27.43 39.23
C GLY A 7 13.42 26.71 39.16
N ASP A 8 12.43 27.33 38.50
CA ASP A 8 11.11 26.75 38.38
C ASP A 8 11.09 25.47 37.50
N PHE A 9 12.01 25.38 36.54
CA PHE A 9 12.15 24.17 35.71
C PHE A 9 12.71 23.00 36.54
N GLU A 10 13.75 23.25 37.34
CA GLU A 10 14.36 22.23 38.19
C GLU A 10 13.37 21.71 39.26
N ARG A 11 12.51 22.60 39.79
CA ARG A 11 11.42 22.19 40.68
C ARG A 11 10.38 21.34 40.00
N LEU A 12 9.98 21.71 38.77
CA LEU A 12 9.06 20.92 37.97
C LEU A 12 9.66 19.54 37.65
N ALA A 13 10.91 19.50 37.18
CA ALA A 13 11.61 18.25 36.86
C ALA A 13 11.71 17.32 38.09
N LEU A 14 12.07 17.88 39.26
CA LEU A 14 12.13 17.10 40.50
C LEU A 14 10.74 16.60 40.92
N ALA A 15 9.69 17.38 40.77
CA ALA A 15 8.33 16.95 41.06
C ALA A 15 7.88 15.79 40.15
N ILE A 16 8.18 15.87 38.86
CA ILE A 16 7.88 14.82 37.88
C ILE A 16 8.70 13.57 38.18
N GLU A 17 9.99 13.70 38.52
CA GLU A 17 10.81 12.56 38.91
C GLU A 17 10.23 11.86 40.14
N LYS A 18 9.87 12.61 41.18
CA LYS A 18 9.30 12.06 42.43
C LYS A 18 7.95 11.41 42.26
N GLN A 19 7.07 11.99 41.42
CA GLN A 19 5.68 11.52 41.25
C GLN A 19 5.53 10.45 40.18
N TRP A 20 6.34 10.52 39.12
CA TRP A 20 6.17 9.71 37.90
C TRP A 20 7.41 8.87 37.55
N ASN A 21 8.49 8.98 38.34
CA ASN A 21 9.77 8.29 38.08
C ASN A 21 10.37 8.60 36.70
N ILE A 22 10.17 9.84 36.19
CA ILE A 22 10.73 10.30 34.92
C ILE A 22 11.95 11.16 35.24
N GLN A 23 13.13 10.65 34.88
CA GLN A 23 14.42 11.30 35.17
C GLN A 23 14.98 12.03 33.95
N GLY A 24 15.82 13.02 34.19
CA GLY A 24 16.58 13.70 33.15
C GLY A 24 15.74 14.57 32.20
N LEU A 25 14.56 14.99 32.63
CA LEU A 25 13.61 15.75 31.82
C LEU A 25 14.25 16.98 31.18
N LYS A 26 13.98 17.19 29.89
CA LYS A 26 14.39 18.35 29.08
C LYS A 26 13.20 19.16 28.61
N ALA A 27 13.43 20.44 28.35
CA ALA A 27 12.45 21.34 27.76
C ALA A 27 13.12 22.28 26.75
N ASP A 28 12.39 22.59 25.68
CA ASP A 28 12.81 23.56 24.69
C ASP A 28 12.64 25.00 25.21
N LEU A 29 13.29 25.95 24.54
CA LEU A 29 13.16 27.37 24.86
C LEU A 29 11.70 27.86 24.78
N ALA A 30 10.90 27.31 23.87
CA ALA A 30 9.47 27.63 23.75
C ALA A 30 8.69 27.27 25.01
N ILE A 31 8.98 26.10 25.61
CA ILE A 31 8.42 25.64 26.87
C ILE A 31 8.93 26.52 28.03
N MET A 32 10.24 26.77 28.08
CA MET A 32 10.85 27.61 29.12
C MET A 32 10.22 29.00 29.21
N ARG A 33 9.93 29.63 28.06
CA ARG A 33 9.27 30.94 28.00
C ARG A 33 7.85 30.95 28.57
N ARG A 34 7.15 29.82 28.51
CA ARG A 34 5.77 29.65 28.99
C ARG A 34 5.69 29.14 30.43
N LEU A 35 6.75 28.56 30.94
CA LEU A 35 6.76 27.83 32.20
C LEU A 35 6.27 28.70 33.39
N GLN A 36 6.87 29.85 33.61
CA GLN A 36 6.51 30.70 34.76
C GLN A 36 5.08 31.22 34.72
N PRO A 37 4.58 31.77 33.57
CA PRO A 37 3.19 32.17 33.48
C PRO A 37 2.20 31.03 33.74
N VAL A 38 2.48 29.83 33.23
CA VAL A 38 1.62 28.65 33.41
C VAL A 38 1.62 28.19 34.87
N LEU A 39 2.79 28.09 35.52
CA LEU A 39 2.91 27.73 36.95
C LEU A 39 2.12 28.71 37.82
N ARG A 40 2.25 30.01 37.60
CA ARG A 40 1.55 31.03 38.39
C ARG A 40 0.03 30.97 38.15
N LYS A 41 -0.42 30.82 36.90
CA LYS A 41 -1.85 30.72 36.55
C LYS A 41 -2.48 29.46 37.16
N GLY A 42 -1.73 28.37 37.29
CA GLY A 42 -2.18 27.10 37.86
C GLY A 42 -2.00 26.99 39.39
N ASP A 43 -1.57 28.06 40.05
CA ASP A 43 -1.24 28.02 41.47
C ASP A 43 -0.33 26.83 41.82
N TRP A 44 0.75 26.69 40.99
CA TRP A 44 1.77 25.63 41.08
C TRP A 44 1.25 24.21 40.78
N LYS A 45 0.04 24.07 40.29
CA LYS A 45 -0.52 22.83 39.71
C LYS A 45 -0.49 22.92 38.22
N VAL A 46 0.11 21.92 37.56
CA VAL A 46 0.24 21.89 36.10
C VAL A 46 0.04 20.48 35.57
N THR A 47 -0.54 20.39 34.39
CA THR A 47 -0.48 19.18 33.57
C THR A 47 0.63 19.35 32.54
N VAL A 48 1.42 18.30 32.34
CA VAL A 48 2.58 18.31 31.45
C VAL A 48 2.48 17.14 30.45
N ALA A 49 2.59 17.44 29.17
CA ALA A 49 2.77 16.41 28.15
C ALA A 49 4.27 16.08 28.04
N VAL A 50 4.64 14.83 28.30
CA VAL A 50 6.02 14.36 28.24
C VAL A 50 6.17 13.28 27.17
N TYR A 51 7.07 13.50 26.24
CA TYR A 51 7.51 12.48 25.30
C TYR A 51 8.60 11.61 25.93
N GLN A 52 8.40 10.30 25.85
CA GLN A 52 9.39 9.29 26.25
C GLN A 52 9.59 8.30 25.12
N SER A 53 10.73 8.33 24.48
CA SER A 53 11.10 7.31 23.50
C SER A 53 11.30 5.94 24.18
N HIS A 54 11.13 4.86 23.42
CA HIS A 54 11.33 3.49 23.91
C HIS A 54 12.82 3.10 24.02
N ASP A 55 13.70 3.79 23.27
CA ASP A 55 15.15 3.58 23.25
C ASP A 55 15.89 4.17 24.48
N GLY A 56 15.13 4.76 25.41
CA GLY A 56 15.68 5.40 26.60
C GLY A 56 16.27 6.79 26.36
N ALA A 57 16.00 7.40 25.20
CA ALA A 57 16.38 8.78 24.95
C ALA A 57 15.78 9.72 26.00
N THR A 58 16.45 10.84 26.23
CA THR A 58 16.09 11.81 27.26
C THR A 58 14.65 12.30 27.12
N PRO A 59 13.80 12.17 28.17
CA PRO A 59 12.42 12.62 28.15
C PRO A 59 12.32 14.13 27.88
N ARG A 60 11.30 14.55 27.12
CA ARG A 60 11.10 15.95 26.73
C ARG A 60 9.69 16.42 27.07
N ILE A 61 9.58 17.65 27.56
CA ILE A 61 8.28 18.33 27.67
C ILE A 61 7.85 18.80 26.27
N LEU A 62 6.70 18.33 25.83
CA LEU A 62 6.07 18.78 24.58
C LEU A 62 5.16 19.99 24.81
N ASP A 63 4.40 19.99 25.93
CA ASP A 63 3.54 21.11 26.31
C ASP A 63 3.24 21.11 27.80
N LEU A 64 2.65 22.23 28.29
CA LEU A 64 2.24 22.38 29.68
C LEU A 64 1.03 23.32 29.80
N TRP A 65 0.11 22.96 30.72
CA TRP A 65 -1.13 23.68 30.99
C TRP A 65 -1.32 23.98 32.48
N PRO A 66 -1.93 25.13 32.84
CA PRO A 66 -2.20 25.45 34.25
C PRO A 66 -3.31 24.54 34.80
N GLY A 67 -3.12 24.01 35.99
CA GLY A 67 -4.08 23.11 36.64
C GLY A 67 -4.19 21.74 35.97
N PHE A 68 -5.36 21.15 36.08
CA PHE A 68 -5.69 19.91 35.41
C PHE A 68 -6.19 20.17 33.98
N TYR A 69 -5.58 19.55 32.99
CA TYR A 69 -5.94 19.66 31.59
C TYR A 69 -6.82 18.47 31.19
N GLU A 70 -8.06 18.75 30.79
CA GLU A 70 -9.04 17.74 30.37
C GLU A 70 -9.05 17.51 28.85
N GLY A 71 -8.32 18.33 28.09
CA GLY A 71 -8.24 18.20 26.64
C GLY A 71 -7.44 16.99 26.18
N SER A 72 -7.57 16.68 24.90
CA SER A 72 -6.80 15.61 24.24
C SER A 72 -5.50 16.17 23.67
N ILE A 73 -4.58 15.27 23.41
CA ILE A 73 -3.40 15.45 22.58
C ILE A 73 -3.48 14.46 21.43
N TYR A 74 -3.02 14.86 20.26
CA TYR A 74 -3.26 14.10 19.03
C TYR A 74 -1.96 13.70 18.35
N GLY A 75 -2.05 12.66 17.54
CA GLY A 75 -0.96 12.20 16.70
C GLY A 75 -1.45 11.83 15.30
N LEU A 76 -0.53 11.81 14.35
CA LEU A 76 -0.76 11.37 12.98
C LEU A 76 -0.03 10.06 12.70
N ALA A 77 -0.74 9.06 12.24
CA ALA A 77 -0.17 7.86 11.63
C ALA A 77 -0.25 8.03 10.10
N ILE A 78 0.91 8.02 9.43
CA ILE A 78 1.03 8.38 8.02
C ILE A 78 1.66 7.24 7.25
N ASP A 79 0.93 6.76 6.26
CA ASP A 79 1.41 5.87 5.22
C ASP A 79 1.80 6.71 4.00
N LEU A 80 3.11 6.89 3.82
CA LEU A 80 3.68 7.68 2.74
C LEU A 80 3.97 6.78 1.53
N GLY A 81 2.91 6.43 0.82
CA GLY A 81 3.01 5.64 -0.41
C GLY A 81 3.58 6.42 -1.60
N SER A 82 4.04 5.71 -2.61
CA SER A 82 4.54 6.31 -3.86
C SER A 82 3.45 7.06 -4.64
N THR A 83 2.22 6.56 -4.60
CA THR A 83 1.09 7.11 -5.35
C THR A 83 0.16 7.93 -4.46
N THR A 84 -0.10 7.47 -3.25
CA THR A 84 -1.04 8.08 -2.31
C THR A 84 -0.37 8.23 -0.94
N ILE A 85 -0.60 9.37 -0.30
CA ILE A 85 -0.25 9.61 1.10
C ILE A 85 -1.54 9.48 1.89
N ALA A 86 -1.62 8.52 2.81
CA ALA A 86 -2.77 8.32 3.68
C ALA A 86 -2.40 8.64 5.13
N ALA A 87 -3.33 9.26 5.88
CA ALA A 87 -3.11 9.60 7.28
C ALA A 87 -4.34 9.33 8.13
N HIS A 88 -4.08 8.95 9.38
CA HIS A 88 -5.09 8.84 10.44
C HIS A 88 -4.73 9.80 11.56
N LEU A 89 -5.69 10.64 11.94
CA LEU A 89 -5.61 11.49 13.11
C LEU A 89 -6.14 10.71 14.31
N CYS A 90 -5.30 10.51 15.33
CA CYS A 90 -5.63 9.71 16.50
C CYS A 90 -5.60 10.54 17.78
N ASP A 91 -6.56 10.31 18.67
CA ASP A 91 -6.47 10.75 20.07
C ASP A 91 -5.45 9.85 20.78
N LEU A 92 -4.38 10.44 21.32
CA LEU A 92 -3.31 9.67 21.97
C LEU A 92 -3.67 9.17 23.38
N ARG A 93 -4.87 9.48 23.90
CA ARG A 93 -5.35 8.96 25.19
C ARG A 93 -5.90 7.55 25.07
N ASP A 94 -6.56 7.23 23.96
CA ASP A 94 -7.27 5.96 23.76
C ASP A 94 -7.01 5.29 22.40
N GLY A 95 -6.28 5.97 21.51
CA GLY A 95 -5.97 5.47 20.18
C GLY A 95 -7.13 5.54 19.18
N SER A 96 -8.22 6.22 19.52
CA SER A 96 -9.36 6.38 18.61
C SER A 96 -9.01 7.26 17.41
N ILE A 97 -9.55 6.90 16.24
CA ILE A 97 -9.38 7.67 15.01
C ILE A 97 -10.47 8.74 14.94
N LEU A 98 -10.07 10.01 14.88
CA LEU A 98 -10.98 11.14 14.72
C LEU A 98 -11.29 11.43 13.25
N ALA A 99 -10.28 11.33 12.41
CA ALA A 99 -10.39 11.56 10.97
C ALA A 99 -9.39 10.69 10.22
N SER A 100 -9.72 10.39 8.96
CA SER A 100 -8.83 9.71 8.02
C SER A 100 -8.87 10.47 6.71
N SER A 101 -7.74 10.90 6.22
CA SER A 101 -7.63 11.68 4.99
C SER A 101 -6.47 11.18 4.15
N GLY A 102 -6.49 11.51 2.86
CA GLY A 102 -5.42 11.14 1.96
C GLY A 102 -5.34 12.10 0.78
N LEU A 103 -4.17 12.15 0.19
CA LEU A 103 -3.92 12.92 -1.02
C LEU A 103 -3.00 12.19 -1.98
N MET A 104 -3.06 12.58 -3.24
CA MET A 104 -2.13 12.09 -4.24
C MET A 104 -0.73 12.59 -3.92
N ASN A 105 0.26 11.68 -3.93
CA ASN A 105 1.65 12.06 -3.72
C ASN A 105 2.12 12.99 -4.86
N PRO A 106 2.48 14.26 -4.58
CA PRO A 106 2.86 15.22 -5.62
C PRO A 106 4.15 14.84 -6.36
N GLN A 107 4.89 13.87 -5.86
CA GLN A 107 6.11 13.37 -6.51
C GLN A 107 5.82 12.52 -7.75
N ILE A 108 4.55 12.14 -8.04
CA ILE A 108 4.15 11.44 -9.27
C ILE A 108 4.59 12.20 -10.53
N ARG A 109 4.60 13.53 -10.49
CA ARG A 109 5.06 14.36 -11.61
C ARG A 109 6.55 14.17 -11.97
N PHE A 110 7.34 13.62 -11.07
CA PHE A 110 8.77 13.32 -11.28
C PHE A 110 9.02 11.86 -11.68
N GLY A 111 8.03 11.00 -11.45
CA GLY A 111 8.05 9.58 -11.79
C GLY A 111 6.89 8.84 -11.14
N GLU A 112 6.21 7.99 -11.90
CA GLU A 112 5.05 7.23 -11.40
C GLU A 112 5.46 6.13 -10.44
N ASP A 113 6.63 5.52 -10.66
CA ASP A 113 7.21 4.47 -9.83
C ASP A 113 8.50 4.93 -9.12
N LEU A 114 9.00 4.08 -8.23
CA LEU A 114 10.18 4.36 -7.41
C LEU A 114 11.45 4.54 -8.25
N MET A 115 11.67 3.66 -9.23
CA MET A 115 12.87 3.70 -10.07
C MET A 115 12.90 4.91 -11.00
N SER A 116 11.72 5.34 -11.47
CA SER A 116 11.58 6.58 -12.22
C SER A 116 12.01 7.80 -11.40
N ARG A 117 11.69 7.83 -10.10
CA ARG A 117 12.12 8.91 -9.18
C ARG A 117 13.60 8.87 -8.89
N VAL A 118 14.16 7.70 -8.68
CA VAL A 118 15.63 7.53 -8.56
C VAL A 118 16.31 8.02 -9.84
N SER A 119 15.80 7.61 -11.01
CA SER A 119 16.33 8.07 -12.30
C SER A 119 16.20 9.58 -12.48
N TYR A 120 15.10 10.18 -12.00
CA TYR A 120 14.93 11.64 -12.02
C TYR A 120 16.01 12.34 -11.19
N ALA A 121 16.28 11.87 -9.97
CA ALA A 121 17.34 12.39 -9.11
C ALA A 121 18.71 12.27 -9.79
N MET A 122 19.02 11.13 -10.42
CA MET A 122 20.27 10.91 -11.15
C MET A 122 20.47 11.87 -12.32
N MET A 123 19.43 12.14 -13.09
CA MET A 123 19.51 12.93 -14.33
C MET A 123 19.34 14.43 -14.12
N ASN A 124 18.77 14.85 -12.99
CA ASN A 124 18.45 16.25 -12.71
C ASN A 124 19.12 16.70 -11.41
N PRO A 125 20.24 17.44 -11.48
CA PRO A 125 20.89 17.99 -10.28
C PRO A 125 19.91 18.79 -9.42
N GLY A 126 19.75 18.39 -8.14
CA GLY A 126 18.77 18.97 -7.20
C GLY A 126 17.35 18.38 -7.31
N GLY A 127 17.14 17.35 -8.15
CA GLY A 127 15.86 16.69 -8.29
C GLY A 127 15.39 15.99 -7.00
N ASP A 128 16.32 15.49 -6.20
CA ASP A 128 16.09 14.96 -4.86
C ASP A 128 15.55 16.04 -3.91
N VAL A 129 16.12 17.24 -3.95
CA VAL A 129 15.68 18.40 -3.15
C VAL A 129 14.27 18.86 -3.57
N GLU A 130 13.98 18.88 -4.89
CA GLU A 130 12.65 19.22 -5.39
C GLU A 130 11.59 18.22 -4.92
N MET A 131 11.89 16.93 -4.98
CA MET A 131 10.99 15.87 -4.52
C MET A 131 10.79 15.93 -3.01
N THR A 132 11.84 16.16 -2.24
CA THR A 132 11.80 16.37 -0.79
C THR A 132 10.88 17.53 -0.43
N LYS A 133 11.05 18.67 -1.08
CA LYS A 133 10.20 19.84 -0.85
C LYS A 133 8.74 19.59 -1.21
N ALA A 134 8.50 18.86 -2.31
CA ALA A 134 7.14 18.52 -2.73
C ALA A 134 6.41 17.68 -1.69
N VAL A 135 7.04 16.63 -1.15
CA VAL A 135 6.40 15.77 -0.14
C VAL A 135 6.21 16.50 1.19
N ARG A 136 7.19 17.28 1.66
CA ARG A 136 7.08 18.05 2.91
C ARG A 136 5.96 19.09 2.85
N ASN A 137 5.79 19.77 1.72
CA ASN A 137 4.66 20.69 1.50
C ASN A 137 3.32 19.95 1.52
N ALA A 138 3.25 18.76 0.93
CA ALA A 138 2.05 17.93 0.96
C ALA A 138 1.70 17.48 2.39
N LEU A 139 2.68 17.17 3.21
CA LEU A 139 2.48 16.79 4.61
C LEU A 139 1.95 17.97 5.45
N ASN A 140 2.45 19.19 5.23
CA ASN A 140 1.88 20.38 5.87
C ASN A 140 0.41 20.56 5.49
N TYR A 141 0.09 20.50 4.20
CA TYR A 141 -1.28 20.60 3.71
C TYR A 141 -2.18 19.49 4.30
N LEU A 142 -1.70 18.23 4.31
CA LEU A 142 -2.45 17.11 4.86
C LEU A 142 -2.73 17.27 6.36
N ALA A 143 -1.75 17.78 7.13
CA ALA A 143 -1.92 18.04 8.55
C ALA A 143 -3.02 19.09 8.81
N ASP A 144 -3.09 20.14 8.02
CA ASP A 144 -4.13 21.18 8.13
C ASP A 144 -5.52 20.63 7.73
N VAL A 145 -5.60 19.86 6.65
CA VAL A 145 -6.84 19.23 6.16
C VAL A 145 -7.40 18.26 7.20
N ILE A 146 -6.59 17.32 7.67
CA ILE A 146 -7.05 16.27 8.58
C ILE A 146 -7.39 16.83 9.97
N ALA A 147 -6.70 17.88 10.42
CA ALA A 147 -7.05 18.59 11.65
C ALA A 147 -8.42 19.28 11.52
N THR A 148 -8.69 19.89 10.37
CA THR A 148 -10.00 20.52 10.08
C THR A 148 -11.11 19.46 10.05
N GLU A 149 -10.89 18.32 9.38
CA GLU A 149 -11.83 17.21 9.33
C GLU A 149 -12.09 16.60 10.72
N GLY A 150 -11.06 16.51 11.56
CA GLY A 150 -11.15 16.06 12.94
C GLY A 150 -11.69 17.10 13.93
N GLY A 151 -11.93 18.33 13.48
CA GLY A 151 -12.46 19.42 14.32
C GLY A 151 -11.48 19.90 15.40
N ILE A 152 -10.16 19.81 15.14
CA ILE A 152 -9.10 20.21 16.07
C ILE A 152 -8.20 21.29 15.46
N ASP A 153 -7.42 21.96 16.31
CA ASP A 153 -6.30 22.79 15.88
C ASP A 153 -5.08 21.91 15.57
N ALA A 154 -4.46 22.07 14.41
CA ALA A 154 -3.29 21.30 14.00
C ALA A 154 -2.12 21.44 14.98
N SER A 155 -2.01 22.57 15.70
CA SER A 155 -1.02 22.76 16.78
C SER A 155 -1.22 21.82 17.98
N SER A 156 -2.33 21.10 18.04
CA SER A 156 -2.60 20.05 19.05
C SER A 156 -2.09 18.65 18.63
N ILE A 157 -1.45 18.55 17.47
CA ILE A 157 -0.78 17.33 17.00
C ILE A 157 0.66 17.34 17.53
N TYR A 158 0.98 16.40 18.41
CA TYR A 158 2.26 16.34 19.13
C TYR A 158 3.18 15.21 18.69
N GLU A 159 2.67 14.31 17.85
CA GLU A 159 3.45 13.19 17.36
C GLU A 159 3.04 12.78 15.96
N MET A 160 4.01 12.36 15.15
CA MET A 160 3.78 11.83 13.81
C MET A 160 4.56 10.53 13.65
N VAL A 161 3.92 9.49 13.13
CA VAL A 161 4.58 8.24 12.79
C VAL A 161 4.47 8.01 11.29
N PHE A 162 5.60 7.70 10.66
CA PHE A 162 5.67 7.44 9.23
C PHE A 162 6.04 6.01 8.93
N VAL A 163 5.34 5.46 7.93
CA VAL A 163 5.72 4.24 7.24
C VAL A 163 5.83 4.54 5.76
N CYS A 164 6.79 3.95 5.09
CA CYS A 164 7.07 4.24 3.68
C CYS A 164 8.05 3.24 3.08
N ASN A 165 8.07 3.14 1.77
CA ASN A 165 9.11 2.42 1.07
C ASN A 165 10.48 3.13 1.16
N PRO A 166 11.60 2.46 0.83
CA PRO A 166 12.94 3.02 1.00
C PRO A 166 13.21 4.32 0.24
N VAL A 167 12.68 4.48 -0.97
CA VAL A 167 12.86 5.71 -1.75
C VAL A 167 12.11 6.87 -1.11
N MET A 168 10.88 6.64 -0.67
CA MET A 168 10.10 7.66 0.06
C MET A 168 10.72 8.00 1.40
N HIS A 169 11.30 7.02 2.10
CA HIS A 169 12.06 7.22 3.34
C HIS A 169 13.21 8.21 3.13
N HIS A 170 14.03 8.00 2.09
CA HIS A 170 15.15 8.89 1.78
C HIS A 170 14.67 10.30 1.40
N LEU A 171 13.69 10.38 0.49
CA LEU A 171 13.15 11.66 0.03
C LEU A 171 12.45 12.44 1.15
N LEU A 172 11.77 11.78 2.08
CA LEU A 172 11.19 12.43 3.27
C LEU A 172 12.27 13.06 4.14
N LEU A 173 13.36 12.33 4.37
CA LEU A 173 14.50 12.77 5.18
C LEU A 173 15.40 13.79 4.46
N GLY A 174 15.24 13.98 3.16
CA GLY A 174 16.12 14.83 2.36
C GLY A 174 17.46 14.15 2.05
N ILE A 175 17.45 12.82 1.95
CA ILE A 175 18.58 11.99 1.58
C ILE A 175 18.46 11.63 0.09
N ASP A 176 19.56 11.75 -0.66
CA ASP A 176 19.62 11.34 -2.05
C ASP A 176 19.31 9.83 -2.21
N PRO A 177 18.30 9.44 -3.00
CA PRO A 177 17.91 8.04 -3.15
C PRO A 177 18.71 7.26 -4.21
N VAL A 178 19.71 7.85 -4.86
CA VAL A 178 20.40 7.28 -6.03
C VAL A 178 21.02 5.92 -5.73
N GLU A 179 21.59 5.71 -4.55
CA GLU A 179 22.18 4.43 -4.14
C GLU A 179 21.16 3.28 -4.05
N LEU A 180 19.88 3.60 -3.93
CA LEU A 180 18.80 2.60 -3.96
C LEU A 180 18.49 2.09 -5.38
N GLY A 181 19.01 2.76 -6.41
CA GLY A 181 18.75 2.43 -7.82
C GLY A 181 19.68 1.37 -8.39
N GLN A 182 20.73 0.98 -7.69
CA GLN A 182 21.72 0.02 -8.16
C GLN A 182 22.23 -0.88 -7.03
N ALA A 183 22.63 -2.09 -7.39
CA ALA A 183 23.20 -3.00 -6.40
C ALA A 183 24.44 -2.37 -5.71
N PRO A 184 24.55 -2.48 -4.38
CA PRO A 184 23.80 -3.36 -3.46
C PRO A 184 22.49 -2.76 -2.88
N PHE A 185 21.92 -1.71 -3.48
CA PHE A 185 20.67 -1.04 -3.05
C PHE A 185 20.77 -0.51 -1.61
N ALA A 186 21.84 0.26 -1.37
CA ALA A 186 22.24 0.65 -0.02
C ALA A 186 21.31 1.73 0.55
N LEU A 187 20.79 1.47 1.76
CA LEU A 187 20.11 2.46 2.58
C LEU A 187 21.15 3.34 3.31
N ALA A 188 20.88 4.62 3.46
CA ALA A 188 21.65 5.49 4.34
C ALA A 188 21.46 5.09 5.82
N THR A 189 20.26 4.65 6.16
CA THR A 189 19.94 4.01 7.45
C THR A 189 18.81 3.02 7.28
N SER A 190 18.89 1.86 7.93
CA SER A 190 17.79 0.89 8.04
C SER A 190 17.08 0.97 9.41
N GLY A 191 17.71 1.57 10.42
CA GLY A 191 17.12 1.72 11.75
C GLY A 191 15.97 2.71 11.78
N ALA A 192 15.18 2.64 12.84
CA ALA A 192 14.15 3.64 13.10
C ALA A 192 14.77 5.05 13.26
N VAL A 193 14.03 6.07 12.83
CA VAL A 193 14.49 7.46 12.88
C VAL A 193 13.63 8.26 13.85
N HIS A 194 14.28 8.90 14.82
CA HIS A 194 13.67 9.80 15.79
C HIS A 194 14.14 11.22 15.55
N ILE A 195 13.24 12.10 15.11
CA ILE A 195 13.53 13.51 14.83
C ILE A 195 12.34 14.38 15.27
N THR A 196 12.44 15.68 15.06
CA THR A 196 11.31 16.59 15.26
C THR A 196 10.59 16.90 13.96
N ALA A 197 9.32 17.31 14.02
CA ALA A 197 8.58 17.76 12.84
C ALA A 197 9.27 18.94 12.12
N ARG A 198 10.03 19.74 12.86
CA ARG A 198 10.85 20.83 12.29
C ARG A 198 11.97 20.34 11.41
N ASP A 199 12.60 19.21 11.74
CA ASP A 199 13.68 18.64 10.92
C ASP A 199 13.15 18.22 9.53
N LEU A 200 11.84 17.91 9.45
CA LEU A 200 11.12 17.66 8.20
C LEU A 200 10.46 18.92 7.61
N GLU A 201 10.67 20.12 8.18
CA GLU A 201 10.00 21.34 7.77
C GLU A 201 8.46 21.24 7.82
N VAL A 202 7.92 20.33 8.65
CA VAL A 202 6.49 20.23 8.92
C VAL A 202 6.16 21.21 10.05
N THR A 203 5.56 22.32 9.69
CA THR A 203 5.32 23.47 10.59
C THR A 203 3.86 23.67 10.94
N SER A 204 2.93 22.99 10.29
CA SER A 204 1.49 23.03 10.56
C SER A 204 1.13 22.38 11.90
N VAL A 205 1.92 21.44 12.39
CA VAL A 205 1.70 20.75 13.67
C VAL A 205 2.35 21.48 14.84
N ASN A 206 2.26 20.92 16.06
CA ASN A 206 2.88 21.52 17.22
C ASN A 206 4.39 21.72 17.02
N VAL A 207 4.89 22.85 17.50
CA VAL A 207 6.30 23.23 17.37
C VAL A 207 7.27 22.25 18.03
N ALA A 208 6.82 21.49 19.03
CA ALA A 208 7.58 20.47 19.74
C ALA A 208 7.26 19.04 19.27
N ALA A 209 6.43 18.92 18.20
CA ALA A 209 6.00 17.62 17.73
C ALA A 209 7.18 16.71 17.37
N GLN A 210 7.08 15.46 17.81
CA GLN A 210 8.08 14.42 17.56
C GLN A 210 7.67 13.59 16.36
N VAL A 211 8.67 13.07 15.66
CA VAL A 211 8.50 12.18 14.52
C VAL A 211 9.23 10.88 14.77
N TYR A 212 8.52 9.80 14.55
CA TYR A 212 9.07 8.45 14.50
C TYR A 212 8.83 7.85 13.11
N ILE A 213 9.90 7.41 12.47
CA ILE A 213 9.83 6.69 11.20
C ILE A 213 10.23 5.25 11.50
N LEU A 214 9.39 4.28 11.12
CA LEU A 214 9.66 2.87 11.35
C LEU A 214 10.94 2.43 10.63
N PRO A 215 11.61 1.37 11.13
CA PRO A 215 12.80 0.83 10.48
C PRO A 215 12.47 0.23 9.11
N CYS A 216 13.39 0.32 8.16
CA CYS A 216 13.35 -0.40 6.91
C CYS A 216 13.93 -1.80 7.07
N ILE A 217 13.34 -2.80 6.40
CA ILE A 217 13.87 -4.16 6.42
C ILE A 217 15.13 -4.24 5.55
N ALA A 218 15.08 -3.64 4.35
CA ALA A 218 16.21 -3.60 3.42
C ALA A 218 16.00 -2.58 2.30
N GLY A 219 16.95 -2.45 1.37
CA GLY A 219 16.95 -1.43 0.30
C GLY A 219 15.72 -1.37 -0.60
N HIS A 220 15.00 -2.48 -0.77
CA HIS A 220 13.73 -2.53 -1.52
C HIS A 220 12.52 -2.94 -0.66
N VAL A 221 12.73 -3.22 0.62
CA VAL A 221 11.68 -3.63 1.56
C VAL A 221 11.65 -2.64 2.71
N GLY A 222 10.68 -1.76 2.69
CA GLY A 222 10.66 -0.54 3.49
C GLY A 222 10.05 -0.66 4.88
N ALA A 223 9.83 0.50 5.46
CA ALA A 223 9.14 0.68 6.73
C ALA A 223 7.63 0.40 6.62
N ASP A 224 7.04 0.50 5.43
CA ASP A 224 5.70 0.05 5.11
C ASP A 224 5.54 -1.46 5.30
N CYS A 225 6.47 -2.25 4.78
CA CYS A 225 6.51 -3.70 4.98
C CYS A 225 6.75 -4.06 6.46
N ALA A 226 7.60 -3.32 7.17
CA ALA A 226 7.77 -3.49 8.61
C ALA A 226 6.46 -3.21 9.38
N ALA A 227 5.71 -2.19 8.96
CA ALA A 227 4.41 -1.88 9.54
C ALA A 227 3.37 -2.98 9.27
N VAL A 228 3.38 -3.56 8.07
CA VAL A 228 2.56 -4.74 7.76
C VAL A 228 2.92 -5.92 8.67
N ALA A 229 4.22 -6.16 8.90
CA ALA A 229 4.66 -7.20 9.84
C ALA A 229 4.21 -6.93 11.27
N LEU A 230 4.17 -5.66 11.70
CA LEU A 230 3.65 -5.26 13.01
C LEU A 230 2.13 -5.44 13.13
N ALA A 231 1.39 -5.17 12.06
CA ALA A 231 -0.07 -5.28 12.04
C ALA A 231 -0.55 -6.74 11.99
N GLU A 232 0.11 -7.59 11.21
CA GLU A 232 -0.31 -8.97 10.91
C GLU A 232 0.43 -10.04 11.73
N GLU A 233 1.51 -9.67 12.40
CA GLU A 233 2.27 -10.47 13.36
C GLU A 233 2.66 -11.89 12.87
N PRO A 234 3.22 -12.06 11.65
CA PRO A 234 3.58 -13.39 11.16
C PRO A 234 4.57 -14.12 12.08
N ASN A 235 5.47 -13.38 12.74
CA ASN A 235 6.45 -13.88 13.69
C ASN A 235 5.85 -14.42 15.01
N LYS A 236 4.56 -14.23 15.25
CA LYS A 236 3.83 -14.79 16.41
C LYS A 236 2.85 -15.90 16.01
N SER A 237 2.68 -16.15 14.72
CA SER A 237 1.76 -17.17 14.21
C SER A 237 2.41 -18.55 14.24
N LYS A 238 1.65 -19.57 14.64
CA LYS A 238 2.03 -20.98 14.44
C LYS A 238 1.81 -21.41 13.00
N ASP A 239 0.77 -20.88 12.37
CA ASP A 239 0.47 -21.11 10.96
C ASP A 239 1.50 -20.40 10.09
N LEU A 240 1.86 -21.00 8.97
CA LEU A 240 2.67 -20.37 7.96
C LEU A 240 1.82 -19.37 7.17
N VAL A 241 2.11 -18.09 7.36
CA VAL A 241 1.34 -16.97 6.80
C VAL A 241 2.09 -16.35 5.63
N LEU A 242 1.43 -16.30 4.48
CA LEU A 242 1.86 -15.48 3.34
C LEU A 242 1.11 -14.16 3.39
N ILE A 243 1.82 -13.05 3.49
CA ILE A 243 1.24 -11.70 3.43
C ILE A 243 1.72 -11.06 2.13
N VAL A 244 0.78 -10.52 1.37
CA VAL A 244 1.07 -9.86 0.10
C VAL A 244 0.48 -8.46 0.17
N ASP A 245 1.33 -7.46 0.29
CA ASP A 245 0.94 -6.05 0.19
C ASP A 245 0.98 -5.65 -1.29
N VAL A 246 -0.20 -5.47 -1.88
CA VAL A 246 -0.35 -5.26 -3.32
C VAL A 246 -0.37 -3.77 -3.63
N GLY A 247 0.69 -3.28 -4.25
CA GLY A 247 0.84 -1.92 -4.76
C GLY A 247 1.57 -1.89 -6.10
N THR A 248 2.13 -0.75 -6.44
CA THR A 248 3.01 -0.59 -7.62
C THR A 248 4.25 -1.49 -7.52
N ASN A 249 4.76 -1.68 -6.30
CA ASN A 249 5.59 -2.82 -5.94
C ASN A 249 4.77 -3.70 -4.99
N ALA A 250 4.97 -5.00 -5.03
CA ALA A 250 4.38 -5.90 -4.06
C ALA A 250 5.44 -6.28 -3.03
N GLU A 251 5.19 -5.94 -1.77
CA GLU A 251 5.96 -6.42 -0.64
C GLU A 251 5.35 -7.73 -0.15
N ILE A 252 6.18 -8.76 -0.06
CA ILE A 252 5.75 -10.10 0.28
C ILE A 252 6.48 -10.56 1.53
N LEU A 253 5.71 -10.99 2.53
CA LEU A 253 6.20 -11.63 3.74
C LEU A 253 5.72 -13.07 3.79
N LEU A 254 6.60 -13.99 4.14
CA LEU A 254 6.27 -15.38 4.39
C LEU A 254 6.89 -15.80 5.72
N GLY A 255 6.08 -16.25 6.67
CA GLY A 255 6.67 -16.66 7.95
C GLY A 255 5.70 -17.20 8.97
N ASN A 256 6.31 -17.64 10.06
CA ASN A 256 5.68 -18.07 11.28
C ASN A 256 6.60 -17.76 12.48
N GLU A 257 6.26 -18.27 13.68
CA GLU A 257 7.05 -18.05 14.90
C GLU A 257 8.52 -18.49 14.82
N SER A 258 8.89 -19.33 13.84
CA SER A 258 10.26 -19.84 13.70
C SER A 258 11.13 -19.00 12.77
N ARG A 259 10.56 -18.43 11.72
CA ARG A 259 11.30 -17.67 10.69
C ARG A 259 10.36 -16.79 9.89
N VAL A 260 10.80 -15.59 9.54
CA VAL A 260 10.09 -14.68 8.63
C VAL A 260 11.02 -14.27 7.49
N LEU A 261 10.54 -14.40 6.28
CA LEU A 261 11.20 -13.97 5.04
C LEU A 261 10.45 -12.79 4.44
N ALA A 262 11.17 -11.94 3.72
CA ALA A 262 10.58 -10.83 2.97
C ALA A 262 11.24 -10.67 1.60
N CYS A 263 10.46 -10.26 0.61
CA CYS A 263 10.98 -9.78 -0.67
C CYS A 263 10.09 -8.66 -1.22
N SER A 264 10.61 -7.91 -2.18
CA SER A 264 9.85 -6.96 -3.01
C SER A 264 9.84 -7.45 -4.46
N SER A 265 8.68 -7.39 -5.10
CA SER A 265 8.48 -7.79 -6.50
C SER A 265 7.97 -6.62 -7.32
N PRO A 266 8.55 -6.34 -8.51
CA PRO A 266 8.15 -5.24 -9.37
C PRO A 266 6.88 -5.60 -10.16
N THR A 267 5.71 -5.37 -9.59
CA THR A 267 4.41 -5.65 -10.22
C THR A 267 4.01 -4.61 -11.25
N GLY A 268 4.50 -3.39 -11.12
CA GLY A 268 4.06 -2.26 -11.91
C GLY A 268 2.64 -1.80 -11.56
N PRO A 269 2.14 -0.73 -12.20
CA PRO A 269 0.89 -0.08 -11.82
C PRO A 269 -0.37 -0.71 -12.46
N ALA A 270 -0.27 -1.87 -13.12
CA ALA A 270 -1.39 -2.49 -13.82
C ALA A 270 -2.55 -2.85 -12.88
N PHE A 271 -2.25 -3.31 -11.67
CA PHE A 271 -3.27 -3.62 -10.66
C PHE A 271 -3.99 -2.39 -10.12
N GLU A 272 -3.43 -1.20 -10.27
CA GLU A 272 -4.07 0.06 -9.92
C GLU A 272 -4.92 0.66 -11.07
N GLY A 273 -5.05 -0.07 -12.19
CA GLY A 273 -5.77 0.38 -13.39
C GLY A 273 -4.94 1.26 -14.32
N ALA A 274 -3.71 1.61 -13.98
CA ALA A 274 -2.78 2.25 -14.90
C ALA A 274 -2.25 1.22 -15.93
N GLN A 275 -1.89 1.68 -17.13
CA GLN A 275 -1.52 0.82 -18.27
C GLN A 275 -2.66 -0.06 -18.81
N ILE A 276 -3.88 0.11 -18.33
CA ILE A 276 -5.09 -0.56 -18.82
C ILE A 276 -5.84 0.39 -19.76
N SER A 277 -6.29 -0.11 -20.91
CA SER A 277 -6.86 0.71 -21.99
C SER A 277 -8.06 1.56 -21.56
N SER A 278 -8.96 0.98 -20.76
CA SER A 278 -10.10 1.67 -20.15
C SER A 278 -9.91 1.86 -18.65
N GLY A 279 -8.65 1.78 -18.18
CA GLY A 279 -8.31 1.79 -16.78
C GLY A 279 -8.40 3.18 -16.16
N GLN A 280 -8.77 3.21 -14.89
CA GLN A 280 -8.75 4.42 -14.06
C GLN A 280 -8.52 4.06 -12.60
N ARG A 281 -8.18 5.05 -11.80
CA ARG A 281 -8.14 4.90 -10.35
C ARG A 281 -9.53 4.64 -9.79
N ALA A 282 -9.59 4.04 -8.60
CA ALA A 282 -10.82 3.83 -7.86
C ALA A 282 -11.49 5.18 -7.55
N ALA A 283 -12.63 5.43 -8.20
CA ALA A 283 -13.44 6.63 -8.07
C ALA A 283 -14.90 6.30 -8.39
N PRO A 284 -15.88 7.08 -7.94
CA PRO A 284 -17.29 6.89 -8.30
C PRO A 284 -17.47 6.75 -9.82
N GLY A 285 -18.24 5.73 -10.24
CA GLY A 285 -18.47 5.41 -11.66
C GLY A 285 -17.45 4.42 -12.28
N ALA A 286 -16.32 4.13 -11.62
CA ALA A 286 -15.40 3.08 -12.06
C ALA A 286 -16.00 1.68 -11.82
N ILE A 287 -15.91 0.79 -12.79
CA ILE A 287 -16.30 -0.62 -12.64
C ILE A 287 -15.34 -1.27 -11.65
N GLU A 288 -15.89 -1.81 -10.54
CA GLU A 288 -15.13 -2.45 -9.46
C GLU A 288 -15.35 -3.94 -9.32
N ARG A 289 -16.53 -4.43 -9.77
CA ARG A 289 -16.92 -5.84 -9.75
C ARG A 289 -17.38 -6.25 -11.13
N VAL A 290 -17.03 -7.46 -11.54
CA VAL A 290 -17.40 -8.03 -12.84
C VAL A 290 -17.76 -9.50 -12.65
N GLU A 291 -18.87 -9.90 -13.26
CA GLU A 291 -19.24 -11.30 -13.46
C GLU A 291 -19.60 -11.52 -14.93
N ILE A 292 -19.23 -12.66 -15.49
CA ILE A 292 -19.57 -13.05 -16.87
C ILE A 292 -20.34 -14.38 -16.81
N ASP A 293 -21.56 -14.36 -17.31
CA ASP A 293 -22.36 -15.60 -17.39
C ASP A 293 -21.63 -16.64 -18.28
N PRO A 294 -21.35 -17.84 -17.76
CA PRO A 294 -20.54 -18.82 -18.49
C PRO A 294 -21.25 -19.43 -19.71
N ILE A 295 -22.57 -19.24 -19.87
CA ILE A 295 -23.38 -19.76 -20.98
C ILE A 295 -23.58 -18.67 -22.03
N THR A 296 -24.16 -17.54 -21.64
CA THR A 296 -24.51 -16.45 -22.56
C THR A 296 -23.30 -15.57 -22.90
N LYS A 297 -22.25 -15.60 -22.08
CA LYS A 297 -21.06 -14.74 -22.19
C LYS A 297 -21.37 -13.25 -22.01
N GLU A 298 -22.52 -12.93 -21.42
CA GLU A 298 -22.92 -11.56 -21.12
C GLU A 298 -22.32 -11.13 -19.77
N PRO A 299 -21.76 -9.90 -19.67
CA PRO A 299 -21.23 -9.38 -18.44
C PRO A 299 -22.32 -8.70 -17.63
N ARG A 300 -22.16 -8.73 -16.31
CA ARG A 300 -22.74 -7.78 -15.39
C ARG A 300 -21.65 -7.20 -14.50
N PHE A 301 -21.83 -5.97 -14.08
CA PHE A 301 -20.81 -5.28 -13.29
C PHE A 301 -21.45 -4.32 -12.28
N ARG A 302 -20.64 -3.93 -11.29
CA ARG A 302 -20.98 -2.85 -10.35
C ARG A 302 -19.96 -1.74 -10.46
N VAL A 303 -20.41 -0.52 -10.16
CA VAL A 303 -19.54 0.67 -10.13
C VAL A 303 -19.36 1.15 -8.69
N ILE A 304 -18.19 1.72 -8.41
CA ILE A 304 -17.88 2.31 -7.11
C ILE A 304 -18.95 3.33 -6.73
N GLY A 305 -19.43 3.24 -5.48
CA GLY A 305 -20.44 4.12 -4.91
C GLY A 305 -21.88 3.68 -5.19
N ARG A 306 -22.11 2.52 -5.81
CA ARG A 306 -23.44 1.96 -6.04
C ARG A 306 -23.44 0.45 -5.76
N ASP A 307 -24.49 -0.04 -5.05
CA ASP A 307 -24.65 -1.45 -4.74
C ASP A 307 -25.41 -2.26 -5.79
N ALA A 308 -25.97 -1.60 -6.80
CA ALA A 308 -26.72 -2.24 -7.88
C ALA A 308 -25.80 -2.85 -8.94
N TRP A 309 -26.20 -3.98 -9.51
CA TRP A 309 -25.58 -4.57 -10.69
C TRP A 309 -26.10 -3.91 -11.97
N SER A 310 -25.31 -3.97 -13.04
CA SER A 310 -25.64 -3.34 -14.33
C SER A 310 -26.89 -3.92 -15.02
N ASP A 311 -27.33 -5.11 -14.64
CA ASP A 311 -28.56 -5.78 -15.10
C ASP A 311 -29.77 -5.50 -14.21
N ASP A 312 -29.61 -4.77 -13.10
CA ASP A 312 -30.75 -4.34 -12.27
C ASP A 312 -31.59 -3.29 -12.99
N PRO A 313 -32.94 -3.38 -12.93
CA PRO A 313 -33.85 -2.50 -13.68
C PRO A 313 -33.68 -0.99 -13.38
N ASN A 314 -33.19 -0.63 -12.20
CA ASN A 314 -33.00 0.75 -11.76
C ASN A 314 -31.55 1.21 -11.87
N PHE A 315 -30.64 0.41 -12.43
CA PHE A 315 -29.22 0.74 -12.51
C PHE A 315 -28.98 2.07 -13.24
N ALA A 316 -29.62 2.27 -14.40
CA ALA A 316 -29.46 3.49 -15.19
C ALA A 316 -29.85 4.77 -14.41
N GLU A 317 -30.86 4.70 -13.55
CA GLU A 317 -31.27 5.82 -12.70
C GLU A 317 -30.26 6.07 -11.58
N LEU A 318 -29.73 5.00 -10.99
CA LEU A 318 -28.77 5.09 -9.87
C LEU A 318 -27.41 5.67 -10.30
N ILE A 319 -27.02 5.47 -11.56
CA ILE A 319 -25.73 6.00 -12.08
C ILE A 319 -25.88 7.31 -12.85
N LYS A 320 -27.08 7.93 -12.88
CA LYS A 320 -27.37 9.12 -13.70
C LYS A 320 -26.39 10.27 -13.49
N ASP A 321 -25.96 10.49 -12.24
CA ASP A 321 -25.05 11.59 -11.89
C ASP A 321 -23.58 11.25 -12.09
N THR A 322 -23.20 9.98 -12.06
CA THR A 322 -21.80 9.54 -12.16
C THR A 322 -21.45 8.92 -13.50
N GLY A 323 -22.40 8.23 -14.11
CA GLY A 323 -22.17 7.40 -15.29
C GLY A 323 -21.30 6.19 -14.99
N VAL A 324 -20.93 5.46 -16.05
CA VAL A 324 -19.84 4.48 -16.05
C VAL A 324 -18.64 5.16 -16.72
N THR A 325 -17.51 5.25 -16.04
CA THR A 325 -16.39 6.11 -16.45
C THR A 325 -15.16 5.34 -16.91
N GLY A 326 -14.95 4.12 -16.41
CA GLY A 326 -13.80 3.28 -16.70
C GLY A 326 -13.82 2.01 -15.84
N ILE A 327 -12.68 1.35 -15.73
CA ILE A 327 -12.50 0.16 -14.90
C ILE A 327 -11.37 0.38 -13.91
N CYS A 328 -11.60 0.12 -12.63
CA CYS A 328 -10.53 0.22 -11.61
C CYS A 328 -9.77 -1.10 -11.46
N GLY A 329 -8.77 -1.12 -10.61
CA GLY A 329 -7.88 -2.25 -10.42
C GLY A 329 -8.59 -3.54 -10.01
N SER A 330 -9.52 -3.51 -9.04
CA SER A 330 -10.31 -4.69 -8.67
C SER A 330 -11.18 -5.17 -9.82
N GLY A 331 -11.79 -4.25 -10.56
CA GLY A 331 -12.62 -4.56 -11.73
C GLY A 331 -11.85 -5.27 -12.83
N ILE A 332 -10.63 -4.82 -13.18
CA ILE A 332 -9.84 -5.48 -14.23
C ILE A 332 -9.35 -6.87 -13.78
N ILE A 333 -9.00 -7.07 -12.54
CA ILE A 333 -8.65 -8.39 -11.98
C ILE A 333 -9.84 -9.34 -12.11
N GLU A 334 -11.03 -8.92 -11.69
CA GLU A 334 -12.24 -9.73 -11.81
C GLU A 334 -12.59 -9.99 -13.28
N ALA A 335 -12.54 -8.96 -14.14
CA ALA A 335 -12.82 -9.13 -15.57
C ALA A 335 -11.92 -10.17 -16.23
N VAL A 336 -10.60 -10.13 -15.99
CA VAL A 336 -9.66 -11.11 -16.56
C VAL A 336 -9.91 -12.51 -16.02
N ALA A 337 -10.17 -12.64 -14.71
CA ALA A 337 -10.50 -13.92 -14.09
C ALA A 337 -11.81 -14.50 -14.63
N GLU A 338 -12.84 -13.67 -14.79
CA GLU A 338 -14.14 -14.06 -15.36
C GLU A 338 -14.03 -14.47 -16.83
N LEU A 339 -13.22 -13.76 -17.63
CA LEU A 339 -12.90 -14.17 -19.01
C LEU A 339 -12.26 -15.57 -19.04
N ARG A 340 -11.39 -15.88 -18.08
CA ARG A 340 -10.75 -17.21 -17.95
C ARG A 340 -11.77 -18.29 -17.53
N MET A 341 -12.62 -18.01 -16.55
CA MET A 341 -13.63 -18.94 -16.04
C MET A 341 -14.76 -19.18 -17.06
N SER A 342 -15.13 -18.18 -17.82
CA SER A 342 -16.14 -18.30 -18.87
C SER A 342 -15.63 -18.93 -20.17
N GLY A 343 -14.31 -19.22 -20.29
CA GLY A 343 -13.71 -19.82 -21.48
C GLY A 343 -13.55 -18.86 -22.65
N LEU A 344 -13.56 -17.54 -22.42
CA LEU A 344 -13.27 -16.50 -23.38
C LEU A 344 -11.77 -16.21 -23.51
N LEU A 345 -11.02 -16.63 -22.48
CA LEU A 345 -9.58 -16.50 -22.36
C LEU A 345 -8.98 -17.89 -22.12
N ASP A 346 -7.95 -18.28 -22.88
CA ASP A 346 -7.24 -19.53 -22.65
C ASP A 346 -6.19 -19.43 -21.50
N ALA A 347 -5.59 -20.56 -21.15
CA ALA A 347 -4.57 -20.58 -20.09
C ALA A 347 -3.31 -19.79 -20.45
N GLY A 348 -3.00 -19.63 -21.72
CA GLY A 348 -1.87 -18.81 -22.20
C GLY A 348 -2.16 -17.30 -22.19
N GLY A 349 -3.40 -16.90 -21.89
CA GLY A 349 -3.83 -15.50 -21.90
C GLY A 349 -4.23 -15.00 -23.28
N LEU A 350 -4.57 -15.87 -24.23
CA LEU A 350 -5.07 -15.48 -25.53
C LEU A 350 -6.60 -15.48 -25.55
N MET A 351 -7.19 -14.39 -26.05
CA MET A 351 -8.63 -14.27 -26.24
C MET A 351 -9.07 -14.91 -27.57
N GLY A 352 -10.18 -15.65 -27.54
CA GLY A 352 -10.79 -16.24 -28.73
C GLY A 352 -11.52 -15.22 -29.59
N SER A 353 -11.80 -15.60 -30.85
CA SER A 353 -12.68 -14.82 -31.75
C SER A 353 -14.16 -14.97 -31.36
N ALA A 354 -15.02 -14.12 -31.94
CA ALA A 354 -16.48 -14.26 -31.80
C ALA A 354 -16.98 -15.66 -32.22
N GLU A 355 -16.44 -16.21 -33.31
CA GLU A 355 -16.78 -17.54 -33.79
C GLU A 355 -16.31 -18.65 -32.81
N GLN A 356 -15.08 -18.54 -32.25
CA GLN A 356 -14.52 -19.51 -31.33
C GLN A 356 -15.21 -19.50 -29.95
N THR A 357 -15.70 -18.36 -29.52
CA THR A 357 -16.29 -18.16 -28.19
C THR A 357 -17.81 -18.14 -28.17
N GLY A 358 -18.44 -17.98 -29.35
CA GLY A 358 -19.90 -17.94 -29.48
C GLY A 358 -20.54 -16.64 -29.00
N THR A 359 -19.79 -15.54 -28.90
CA THR A 359 -20.35 -14.25 -28.49
C THR A 359 -19.88 -13.10 -29.36
N ASN A 360 -20.81 -12.19 -29.71
CA ASN A 360 -20.51 -10.97 -30.45
C ASN A 360 -19.79 -9.88 -29.62
N ARG A 361 -19.58 -10.14 -28.33
CA ARG A 361 -18.79 -9.23 -27.45
C ARG A 361 -17.29 -9.30 -27.71
N MET A 362 -16.84 -10.32 -28.46
CA MET A 362 -15.46 -10.43 -28.90
C MET A 362 -15.24 -9.63 -30.17
N ILE A 363 -14.62 -8.47 -30.03
CA ILE A 363 -14.42 -7.50 -31.12
C ILE A 363 -13.00 -7.69 -31.68
N PRO A 364 -12.85 -7.87 -33.01
CA PRO A 364 -11.54 -7.95 -33.67
C PRO A 364 -10.74 -6.66 -33.47
N GLN A 365 -9.45 -6.79 -33.07
CA GLN A 365 -8.53 -5.69 -32.93
C GLN A 365 -7.17 -6.06 -33.55
N GLY A 366 -7.00 -5.75 -34.82
CA GLY A 366 -5.83 -6.16 -35.59
C GLY A 366 -5.71 -7.68 -35.71
N ARG A 367 -4.68 -8.25 -35.08
CA ARG A 367 -4.44 -9.72 -35.03
C ARG A 367 -5.00 -10.39 -33.78
N THR A 368 -5.59 -9.63 -32.89
CA THR A 368 -6.10 -10.08 -31.59
C THR A 368 -7.57 -9.72 -31.43
N HIS A 369 -8.13 -9.97 -30.26
CA HIS A 369 -9.49 -9.64 -29.92
C HIS A 369 -9.53 -8.84 -28.63
N SER A 370 -10.64 -8.13 -28.42
CA SER A 370 -10.95 -7.42 -27.19
C SER A 370 -12.36 -7.80 -26.77
N TYR A 371 -12.62 -7.89 -25.48
CA TYR A 371 -13.94 -8.16 -24.95
C TYR A 371 -14.64 -6.84 -24.59
N MET A 372 -15.84 -6.63 -25.16
CA MET A 372 -16.67 -5.46 -24.88
C MET A 372 -17.42 -5.66 -23.56
N LEU A 373 -16.94 -4.99 -22.51
CA LEU A 373 -17.53 -5.05 -21.18
C LEU A 373 -18.78 -4.16 -21.09
N TYR A 374 -18.68 -2.91 -21.59
CA TYR A 374 -19.77 -1.94 -21.58
C TYR A 374 -19.72 -1.04 -22.81
N ASP A 375 -20.87 -0.79 -23.41
CA ASP A 375 -21.04 0.19 -24.49
C ASP A 375 -22.01 1.29 -24.06
N GLY A 376 -21.45 2.43 -23.66
CA GLY A 376 -22.21 3.64 -23.32
C GLY A 376 -22.33 4.65 -24.45
N THR A 377 -21.83 4.34 -25.67
CA THR A 377 -21.71 5.30 -26.78
C THR A 377 -23.03 5.87 -27.22
N THR A 378 -24.10 5.08 -27.16
CA THR A 378 -25.47 5.53 -27.53
C THR A 378 -26.03 6.58 -26.58
N GLN A 379 -25.45 6.70 -25.36
CA GLN A 379 -25.84 7.66 -24.31
C GLN A 379 -24.76 8.72 -24.09
N GLY A 380 -23.76 8.79 -25.00
CA GLY A 380 -22.63 9.73 -24.86
C GLY A 380 -21.58 9.32 -23.84
N GLY A 381 -21.65 8.09 -23.33
CA GLY A 381 -20.68 7.50 -22.41
C GLY A 381 -19.52 6.80 -23.13
N PRO A 382 -18.59 6.19 -22.37
CA PRO A 382 -17.45 5.49 -22.94
C PRO A 382 -17.80 4.09 -23.46
N LEU A 383 -16.97 3.61 -24.39
CA LEU A 383 -16.87 2.19 -24.72
C LEU A 383 -15.77 1.57 -23.84
N ILE A 384 -16.12 0.66 -22.96
CA ILE A 384 -15.18 0.00 -22.07
C ILE A 384 -14.90 -1.40 -22.57
N MET A 385 -13.63 -1.65 -22.87
CA MET A 385 -13.17 -2.91 -23.42
C MET A 385 -12.01 -3.44 -22.58
N VAL A 386 -11.93 -4.76 -22.48
CA VAL A 386 -10.74 -5.47 -22.01
C VAL A 386 -9.97 -5.94 -23.23
N THR A 387 -8.79 -5.38 -23.45
CA THR A 387 -7.96 -5.67 -24.64
C THR A 387 -6.95 -6.79 -24.37
N GLN A 388 -6.39 -7.35 -25.45
CA GLN A 388 -5.29 -8.32 -25.33
C GLN A 388 -4.05 -7.68 -24.64
N GLY A 389 -3.84 -6.37 -24.82
CA GLY A 389 -2.80 -5.60 -24.13
C GLY A 389 -3.03 -5.56 -22.61
N ASP A 390 -4.27 -5.37 -22.19
CA ASP A 390 -4.65 -5.36 -20.78
C ASP A 390 -4.42 -6.72 -20.13
N ILE A 391 -4.80 -7.81 -20.81
CA ILE A 391 -4.51 -9.18 -20.36
C ILE A 391 -3.01 -9.35 -20.14
N ARG A 392 -2.19 -8.88 -21.09
CA ARG A 392 -0.73 -9.00 -20.98
C ARG A 392 -0.15 -8.20 -19.81
N ALA A 393 -0.65 -6.99 -19.58
CA ALA A 393 -0.25 -6.17 -18.44
C ALA A 393 -0.55 -6.88 -17.11
N ILE A 394 -1.75 -7.45 -16.96
CA ILE A 394 -2.12 -8.24 -15.77
C ILE A 394 -1.29 -9.51 -15.64
N GLN A 395 -1.02 -10.22 -16.74
CA GLN A 395 -0.14 -11.41 -16.72
C GLN A 395 1.26 -11.09 -16.20
N LEU A 396 1.87 -9.99 -16.65
CA LEU A 396 3.20 -9.59 -16.20
C LEU A 396 3.20 -9.20 -14.72
N ALA A 397 2.22 -8.42 -14.28
CA ALA A 397 2.09 -7.98 -12.90
C ALA A 397 1.90 -9.18 -11.94
N LYS A 398 0.95 -10.07 -12.25
CA LYS A 398 0.68 -11.25 -11.40
C LYS A 398 1.84 -12.25 -11.41
N SER A 399 2.58 -12.34 -12.51
CA SER A 399 3.74 -13.22 -12.61
C SER A 399 4.89 -12.77 -11.70
N ALA A 400 5.12 -11.46 -11.62
CA ALA A 400 6.11 -10.90 -10.70
C ALA A 400 5.72 -11.18 -9.25
N LEU A 401 4.44 -10.99 -8.90
CA LEU A 401 3.93 -11.24 -7.56
C LEU A 401 4.05 -12.71 -7.19
N TYR A 402 3.56 -13.63 -8.03
CA TYR A 402 3.62 -15.07 -7.79
C TYR A 402 5.06 -15.58 -7.68
N ALA A 403 5.96 -15.08 -8.56
CA ALA A 403 7.37 -15.45 -8.54
C ALA A 403 8.04 -15.06 -7.21
N GLY A 404 7.72 -13.90 -6.66
CA GLY A 404 8.19 -13.49 -5.34
C GLY A 404 7.69 -14.41 -4.23
N ALA A 405 6.39 -14.69 -4.21
CA ALA A 405 5.79 -15.61 -3.24
C ALA A 405 6.40 -17.03 -3.32
N ARG A 406 6.53 -17.58 -4.54
CA ARG A 406 7.11 -18.90 -4.75
C ARG A 406 8.58 -18.96 -4.36
N LEU A 407 9.33 -17.90 -4.65
CA LEU A 407 10.74 -17.81 -4.24
C LEU A 407 10.88 -17.86 -2.71
N LEU A 408 10.03 -17.16 -1.96
CA LEU A 408 10.01 -17.25 -0.49
C LEU A 408 9.61 -18.65 -0.01
N MET A 409 8.66 -19.31 -0.68
CA MET A 409 8.25 -20.68 -0.36
C MET A 409 9.40 -21.67 -0.58
N ASP A 410 10.13 -21.54 -1.68
CA ASP A 410 11.33 -22.35 -1.97
C ASP A 410 12.42 -22.14 -0.92
N GLU A 411 12.66 -20.89 -0.51
CA GLU A 411 13.65 -20.55 0.52
C GLU A 411 13.23 -21.07 1.92
N MET A 412 11.93 -21.15 2.16
CA MET A 412 11.36 -21.75 3.38
C MET A 412 11.33 -23.28 3.31
N GLY A 413 11.47 -23.89 2.11
CA GLY A 413 11.39 -25.32 1.88
C GLY A 413 9.96 -25.88 1.99
N VAL A 414 8.95 -25.13 1.54
CA VAL A 414 7.53 -25.48 1.64
C VAL A 414 6.83 -25.41 0.29
N ASP A 415 5.79 -26.24 0.12
CA ASP A 415 4.98 -26.30 -1.09
C ASP A 415 3.58 -25.67 -0.91
N HIS A 416 3.20 -25.33 0.30
CA HIS A 416 1.90 -24.71 0.62
C HIS A 416 2.05 -23.74 1.78
N VAL A 417 1.04 -22.89 1.93
CA VAL A 417 0.90 -21.95 3.04
C VAL A 417 -0.42 -22.21 3.76
N ASP A 418 -0.46 -21.97 5.06
CA ASP A 418 -1.67 -22.22 5.86
C ASP A 418 -2.68 -21.08 5.74
N ARG A 419 -2.19 -19.86 5.57
CA ARG A 419 -3.01 -18.65 5.48
C ARG A 419 -2.40 -17.65 4.51
N VAL A 420 -3.26 -16.93 3.78
CA VAL A 420 -2.87 -15.82 2.91
C VAL A 420 -3.55 -14.55 3.37
N VAL A 421 -2.80 -13.46 3.46
CA VAL A 421 -3.31 -12.13 3.78
C VAL A 421 -3.02 -11.19 2.61
N LEU A 422 -4.07 -10.63 2.02
CA LEU A 422 -3.97 -9.59 1.00
C LEU A 422 -4.03 -8.22 1.69
N ALA A 423 -2.92 -7.52 1.69
CA ALA A 423 -2.76 -6.19 2.27
C ALA A 423 -2.72 -5.11 1.19
N GLY A 424 -2.65 -3.84 1.63
CA GLY A 424 -2.67 -2.67 0.78
C GLY A 424 -4.07 -2.11 0.56
N ALA A 425 -4.18 -0.84 0.28
CA ALA A 425 -5.46 -0.18 0.01
C ALA A 425 -6.23 -0.85 -1.14
N PHE A 426 -5.51 -1.34 -2.12
CA PHE A 426 -6.03 -2.11 -3.24
C PHE A 426 -6.38 -3.56 -2.84
N GLY A 427 -5.55 -4.20 -2.01
CA GLY A 427 -5.75 -5.58 -1.53
C GLY A 427 -7.10 -5.80 -0.83
N ALA A 428 -7.65 -4.75 -0.18
CA ALA A 428 -8.96 -4.78 0.46
C ALA A 428 -10.13 -5.08 -0.50
N HIS A 429 -9.95 -4.79 -1.78
CA HIS A 429 -11.00 -4.89 -2.79
C HIS A 429 -10.81 -6.08 -3.74
N ILE A 430 -9.73 -6.85 -3.60
CA ILE A 430 -9.47 -8.04 -4.42
C ILE A 430 -10.29 -9.22 -3.91
N SER A 431 -11.04 -9.84 -4.80
CA SER A 431 -11.73 -11.10 -4.50
C SER A 431 -10.70 -12.24 -4.38
N PRO A 432 -10.63 -12.97 -3.25
CA PRO A 432 -9.72 -14.11 -3.07
C PRO A 432 -9.82 -15.16 -4.18
N LYS A 433 -11.05 -15.49 -4.60
CA LYS A 433 -11.30 -16.42 -5.69
C LYS A 433 -10.66 -15.93 -7.00
N HIS A 434 -10.86 -14.68 -7.37
CA HIS A 434 -10.31 -14.12 -8.60
C HIS A 434 -8.80 -13.96 -8.55
N ALA A 435 -8.22 -13.63 -7.39
CA ALA A 435 -6.77 -13.62 -7.19
C ALA A 435 -6.15 -15.00 -7.43
N MET A 436 -6.79 -16.08 -6.95
CA MET A 436 -6.35 -17.45 -7.21
C MET A 436 -6.56 -17.88 -8.67
N VAL A 437 -7.69 -17.50 -9.30
CA VAL A 437 -7.96 -17.79 -10.72
C VAL A 437 -6.89 -17.18 -11.61
N LEU A 438 -6.45 -15.96 -11.31
CA LEU A 438 -5.34 -15.33 -12.02
C LEU A 438 -3.99 -15.97 -11.69
N GLY A 439 -3.84 -16.63 -10.55
CA GLY A 439 -2.55 -17.05 -10.03
C GLY A 439 -1.73 -15.85 -9.52
N MET A 440 -2.36 -14.92 -8.83
CA MET A 440 -1.69 -13.85 -8.08
C MET A 440 -1.10 -14.39 -6.78
N ILE A 441 -1.77 -15.38 -6.19
CA ILE A 441 -1.39 -16.05 -4.94
C ILE A 441 -1.33 -17.55 -5.16
N PRO A 442 -0.56 -18.30 -4.33
CA PRO A 442 -0.55 -19.75 -4.36
C PRO A 442 -1.93 -20.36 -4.08
N ASP A 443 -2.11 -21.62 -4.50
CA ASP A 443 -3.33 -22.37 -4.23
C ASP A 443 -3.54 -22.53 -2.72
N ALA A 444 -4.65 -22.03 -2.19
CA ALA A 444 -4.98 -22.03 -0.78
C ALA A 444 -6.48 -22.23 -0.56
N PRO A 445 -6.93 -22.75 0.60
CA PRO A 445 -8.34 -22.78 0.93
C PRO A 445 -8.91 -21.35 0.98
N LEU A 446 -10.05 -21.09 0.31
CA LEU A 446 -10.61 -19.74 0.24
C LEU A 446 -10.96 -19.15 1.62
N ASP A 447 -11.36 -19.99 2.56
CA ASP A 447 -11.64 -19.59 3.95
C ASP A 447 -10.37 -19.24 4.75
N LYS A 448 -9.20 -19.44 4.16
CA LYS A 448 -7.88 -19.07 4.71
C LYS A 448 -7.23 -17.89 3.97
N VAL A 449 -7.96 -17.28 3.04
CA VAL A 449 -7.50 -16.07 2.34
C VAL A 449 -8.27 -14.87 2.87
N PHE A 450 -7.56 -13.93 3.49
CA PHE A 450 -8.13 -12.76 4.16
C PHE A 450 -7.68 -11.47 3.51
N SER A 451 -8.46 -10.41 3.68
CA SER A 451 -8.05 -9.06 3.33
C SER A 451 -7.81 -8.25 4.60
N ALA A 452 -6.63 -7.62 4.69
CA ALA A 452 -6.22 -6.77 5.82
C ALA A 452 -6.43 -5.26 5.55
N GLY A 453 -6.85 -4.88 4.35
CA GLY A 453 -6.92 -3.47 3.99
C GLY A 453 -5.55 -2.80 4.03
N ASN A 454 -5.50 -1.52 4.39
CA ASN A 454 -4.22 -0.81 4.57
C ASN A 454 -3.51 -1.26 5.87
N ALA A 455 -2.84 -2.41 5.81
CA ALA A 455 -2.10 -2.96 6.95
C ALA A 455 -0.88 -2.08 7.31
N ALA A 456 -0.25 -1.42 6.34
CA ALA A 456 0.84 -0.46 6.59
C ALA A 456 0.34 0.72 7.44
N GLY A 457 -0.78 1.33 7.08
CA GLY A 457 -1.42 2.38 7.88
C GLY A 457 -1.86 1.89 9.27
N THR A 458 -2.34 0.64 9.37
CA THR A 458 -2.66 0.02 10.65
C THR A 458 -1.41 -0.12 11.53
N GLY A 459 -0.31 -0.62 10.97
CA GLY A 459 0.98 -0.72 11.69
C GLY A 459 1.53 0.64 12.11
N ALA A 460 1.40 1.68 11.27
CA ALA A 460 1.73 3.05 11.63
C ALA A 460 0.94 3.54 12.85
N ARG A 461 -0.37 3.25 12.89
CA ARG A 461 -1.24 3.60 14.02
C ARG A 461 -0.88 2.83 15.29
N ILE A 462 -0.58 1.53 15.17
CA ILE A 462 -0.10 0.73 16.30
C ILE A 462 1.19 1.33 16.87
N ALA A 463 2.16 1.66 16.03
CA ALA A 463 3.41 2.29 16.44
C ALA A 463 3.21 3.70 17.02
N LEU A 464 2.19 4.45 16.56
CA LEU A 464 1.84 5.76 17.13
C LEU A 464 1.31 5.62 18.55
N CYS A 465 0.42 4.66 18.79
CA CYS A 465 -0.31 4.51 20.05
C CYS A 465 0.41 3.62 21.08
N SER A 466 1.47 2.91 20.69
CA SER A 466 2.15 1.93 21.57
C SER A 466 3.67 2.04 21.51
N LYS A 467 4.24 2.47 22.63
CA LYS A 467 5.69 2.48 22.84
C LYS A 467 6.32 1.08 22.78
N SER A 468 5.64 0.06 23.31
CA SER A 468 6.12 -1.33 23.26
C SER A 468 6.12 -1.89 21.85
N ALA A 469 5.17 -1.49 21.01
CA ALA A 469 5.11 -1.89 19.61
C ALA A 469 6.30 -1.36 18.79
N ARG A 470 6.82 -0.17 19.13
CA ARG A 470 8.06 0.36 18.51
C ARG A 470 9.28 -0.50 18.85
N ALA A 471 9.45 -0.85 20.11
CA ALA A 471 10.52 -1.75 20.52
C ALA A 471 10.39 -3.13 19.87
N GLU A 472 9.15 -3.62 19.76
CA GLU A 472 8.86 -4.91 19.13
C GLU A 472 9.24 -4.90 17.65
N ILE A 473 8.79 -3.89 16.88
CA ILE A 473 9.06 -3.87 15.42
C ILE A 473 10.55 -3.68 15.13
N GLU A 474 11.27 -2.88 15.90
CA GLU A 474 12.71 -2.74 15.75
C GLU A 474 13.45 -4.06 16.00
N ALA A 475 13.02 -4.82 17.00
CA ALA A 475 13.55 -6.16 17.25
C ALA A 475 13.16 -7.15 16.12
N THR A 476 11.90 -7.11 15.68
CA THR A 476 11.36 -8.01 14.66
C THR A 476 12.04 -7.82 13.30
N VAL A 477 12.26 -6.57 12.88
CA VAL A 477 12.92 -6.25 11.60
C VAL A 477 14.32 -6.89 11.54
N GLY A 478 15.05 -6.94 12.65
CA GLY A 478 16.33 -7.61 12.73
C GLY A 478 16.29 -9.14 12.52
N LEU A 479 15.10 -9.75 12.66
CA LEU A 479 14.86 -11.19 12.47
C LEU A 479 14.28 -11.52 11.08
N ILE A 480 13.78 -10.54 10.36
CA ILE A 480 13.23 -10.74 9.01
C ILE A 480 14.38 -10.89 8.02
N HIS A 481 14.40 -12.02 7.33
CA HIS A 481 15.43 -12.31 6.33
C HIS A 481 14.95 -11.89 4.94
N LYS A 482 15.62 -10.91 4.33
CA LYS A 482 15.32 -10.47 2.97
C LYS A 482 15.86 -11.46 1.93
N VAL A 483 15.04 -11.77 0.94
CA VAL A 483 15.43 -12.46 -0.30
C VAL A 483 15.46 -11.44 -1.44
N GLU A 484 16.60 -11.31 -2.12
CA GLU A 484 16.77 -10.31 -3.17
C GLU A 484 16.32 -10.85 -4.53
N THR A 485 15.13 -10.48 -4.97
CA THR A 485 14.52 -10.94 -6.23
C THR A 485 15.32 -10.52 -7.48
N ALA A 486 16.01 -9.39 -7.43
CA ALA A 486 16.73 -8.84 -8.58
C ALA A 486 17.95 -9.69 -9.02
N ILE A 487 18.52 -10.48 -8.10
CA ILE A 487 19.72 -11.29 -8.36
C ILE A 487 19.49 -12.80 -8.23
N GLU A 488 18.28 -13.22 -7.81
CA GLU A 488 17.96 -14.64 -7.62
C GLU A 488 17.54 -15.28 -8.95
N PRO A 489 18.32 -16.23 -9.49
CA PRO A 489 18.03 -16.83 -10.81
C PRO A 489 16.68 -17.56 -10.88
N ARG A 490 16.22 -18.18 -9.77
CA ARG A 490 14.93 -18.87 -9.68
C ARG A 490 13.74 -17.93 -9.87
N PHE A 491 13.90 -16.63 -9.57
CA PHE A 491 12.84 -15.65 -9.79
C PHE A 491 12.40 -15.63 -11.25
N GLN A 492 13.34 -15.62 -12.20
CA GLN A 492 13.02 -15.62 -13.63
C GLN A 492 12.28 -16.88 -14.08
N GLU A 493 12.66 -18.04 -13.55
CA GLU A 493 11.97 -19.30 -13.84
C GLU A 493 10.53 -19.28 -13.33
N HIS A 494 10.32 -18.86 -12.08
CA HIS A 494 8.99 -18.72 -11.49
C HIS A 494 8.14 -17.68 -12.25
N PHE A 495 8.75 -16.56 -12.65
CA PHE A 495 8.08 -15.54 -13.44
C PHE A 495 7.54 -16.08 -14.78
N VAL A 496 8.35 -16.84 -15.50
CA VAL A 496 7.94 -17.45 -16.78
C VAL A 496 6.81 -18.45 -16.58
N ASN A 497 6.92 -19.35 -15.60
CA ASN A 497 5.90 -20.33 -15.29
C ASN A 497 4.58 -19.69 -14.80
N ALA A 498 4.68 -18.59 -14.10
CA ALA A 498 3.52 -17.83 -13.63
C ALA A 498 2.82 -17.02 -14.74
N ASN A 499 3.32 -16.91 -15.96
CA ASN A 499 2.62 -16.20 -17.03
C ASN A 499 1.32 -16.86 -17.49
N ALA A 500 1.17 -18.17 -17.32
CA ALA A 500 -0.11 -18.85 -17.57
C ALA A 500 -1.15 -18.49 -16.48
N ILE A 501 -2.42 -18.66 -16.79
CA ILE A 501 -3.55 -18.33 -15.91
C ILE A 501 -4.29 -19.63 -15.50
N PRO A 502 -4.18 -20.09 -14.25
CA PRO A 502 -3.44 -19.49 -13.14
C PRO A 502 -1.92 -19.64 -13.23
N HIS A 503 -1.41 -20.81 -13.63
CA HIS A 503 0.01 -21.14 -13.64
C HIS A 503 0.30 -22.25 -14.67
N PHE A 504 1.55 -22.32 -15.16
CA PHE A 504 1.92 -23.29 -16.18
C PHE A 504 2.12 -24.69 -15.61
N THR A 505 2.74 -24.80 -14.45
CA THR A 505 3.12 -26.08 -13.81
C THR A 505 2.35 -26.38 -12.53
N ASP A 506 2.07 -25.38 -11.70
CA ASP A 506 1.40 -25.59 -10.41
C ASP A 506 -0.08 -25.98 -10.64
N PRO A 507 -0.55 -27.06 -9.99
CA PRO A 507 -1.80 -27.72 -10.38
C PRO A 507 -3.07 -26.98 -9.93
N PHE A 508 -3.01 -26.09 -8.92
CA PHE A 508 -4.16 -25.36 -8.36
C PHE A 508 -5.36 -26.29 -8.09
N LEU A 509 -5.15 -27.33 -7.29
CA LEU A 509 -6.16 -28.36 -7.04
C LEU A 509 -7.34 -27.86 -6.21
N LEU A 510 -7.07 -27.01 -5.21
CA LEU A 510 -8.12 -26.43 -4.37
C LEU A 510 -9.00 -25.46 -5.18
N LEU A 511 -8.37 -24.62 -5.99
CA LEU A 511 -9.08 -23.71 -6.90
C LEU A 511 -9.97 -24.49 -7.88
N ARG A 512 -9.45 -25.55 -8.51
CA ARG A 512 -10.19 -26.37 -9.50
C ARG A 512 -11.42 -27.06 -8.90
N ALA A 513 -11.44 -27.28 -7.59
CA ALA A 513 -12.59 -27.84 -6.89
C ALA A 513 -13.76 -26.86 -6.73
N ILE A 514 -13.50 -25.55 -6.81
CA ILE A 514 -14.47 -24.49 -6.50
C ILE A 514 -14.74 -23.52 -7.66
N ALA A 515 -13.86 -23.50 -8.66
CA ALA A 515 -14.01 -22.62 -9.83
C ALA A 515 -13.80 -23.40 -11.13
N PRO A 516 -14.65 -23.19 -12.16
CA PRO A 516 -14.43 -23.80 -13.46
C PRO A 516 -13.22 -23.13 -14.14
N LEU A 517 -12.34 -23.94 -14.70
CA LEU A 517 -11.22 -23.50 -15.53
C LEU A 517 -11.29 -24.27 -16.86
N PRO A 518 -12.09 -23.79 -17.84
CA PRO A 518 -12.28 -24.48 -19.10
C PRO A 518 -10.96 -24.73 -19.83
N ASN A 519 -10.79 -25.93 -20.37
CA ASN A 519 -9.63 -26.27 -21.19
C ASN A 519 -9.86 -25.83 -22.64
N VAL A 520 -9.75 -24.55 -22.89
CA VAL A 520 -9.82 -23.95 -24.22
C VAL A 520 -8.42 -23.53 -24.68
N SER A 521 -8.19 -23.55 -25.98
CA SER A 521 -6.96 -23.07 -26.62
C SER A 521 -7.32 -22.33 -27.89
N PHE A 522 -6.81 -21.14 -28.04
CA PHE A 522 -7.03 -20.31 -29.20
C PHE A 522 -5.74 -20.16 -30.00
N ASN A 523 -5.86 -20.19 -31.34
CA ASN A 523 -4.73 -19.93 -32.22
C ASN A 523 -4.90 -18.53 -32.83
N THR A 524 -3.84 -17.75 -32.86
CA THR A 524 -3.78 -16.59 -33.73
C THR A 524 -3.88 -17.09 -35.17
N GLN A 525 -4.99 -16.80 -35.87
CA GLN A 525 -5.09 -17.10 -37.30
C GLN A 525 -3.94 -16.37 -38.00
N SER A 526 -2.91 -17.11 -38.38
CA SER A 526 -2.00 -16.66 -39.43
C SER A 526 -2.88 -16.46 -40.67
N GLY A 527 -3.11 -15.19 -41.04
CA GLY A 527 -3.81 -14.86 -42.26
C GLY A 527 -3.21 -15.63 -43.42
N GLY A 528 -3.90 -16.68 -43.85
CA GLY A 528 -3.53 -17.47 -45.00
C GLY A 528 -3.62 -16.61 -46.24
N GLY A 529 -2.52 -16.00 -46.64
CA GLY A 529 -2.33 -15.50 -47.98
C GLY A 529 -2.15 -16.70 -48.90
N GLU A 530 -3.25 -17.20 -49.48
CA GLU A 530 -3.17 -17.99 -50.71
C GLU A 530 -2.49 -17.13 -51.79
N GLY A 531 -1.24 -17.43 -52.02
CA GLY A 531 -0.41 -16.84 -53.07
C GLY A 531 0.53 -17.87 -53.66
N GLY A 532 -0.04 -19.04 -54.02
CA GLY A 532 0.65 -20.05 -54.80
C GLY A 532 0.94 -19.54 -56.20
N ARG A 533 2.06 -18.87 -56.44
CA ARG A 533 2.64 -18.75 -57.80
C ARG A 533 3.62 -19.90 -58.01
N ARG A 534 3.08 -20.97 -58.66
CA ARG A 534 3.88 -21.90 -59.44
C ARG A 534 4.76 -21.11 -60.41
N ARG A 535 6.05 -21.12 -60.25
CA ARG A 535 6.99 -20.89 -61.38
C ARG A 535 7.49 -22.22 -61.86
N LYS A 536 7.00 -22.62 -63.07
CA LYS A 536 7.67 -23.58 -63.96
C LYS A 536 8.92 -22.89 -64.53
N ARG A 537 10.01 -23.49 -64.37
CA ARG A 537 11.20 -23.79 -65.19
C ARG A 537 12.46 -23.73 -64.35
#